data_48f773c9e841ba6e0329fa80f41d2dea
#
_entry.id   48f773c9e841ba6e0329fa80f41d2dea
#
_cell.length_a   1.000
_cell.length_b   1.000
_cell.length_c   1.000
_cell.angle_alpha   90.00
_cell.angle_beta   90.00
_cell.angle_gamma   90.00
#
_symmetry.space_group_name_H-M   'P 1'
#
loop_
_entity.id
_entity.type
_entity.pdbx_description
1 polymer ?
#
loop_
_entity_poly.entity_id
_entity_poly.type
_entity_poly.pdbx_seq_one_letter_code
_entity_poly.pdbx_strand_id
1 'polypeptide(L)'
;MTAKAVSAAFNAALAAEGGSVPTWLILNALRHDRWTAQLDLARELGIESPTLTRHLDNLEEHGLVVRRQSETDRRAVRVELTEAGEEAHQQMLTAVIAFNRRLQAGIGRDELRQLDAVLDRLAENVAR
;
A
#
# COMPACT_ATOMS: atom_id res chain seq x y z
N MET A 1 -19.21 -11.64 -1.84
CA MET A 1 -19.51 -11.25 -3.23
C MET A 1 -19.02 -9.85 -3.51
N THR A 2 -19.54 -8.85 -2.81
CA THR A 2 -19.19 -7.44 -3.03
C THR A 2 -17.72 -7.13 -2.78
N ALA A 3 -17.16 -7.63 -1.67
CA ALA A 3 -15.75 -7.40 -1.33
C ALA A 3 -14.81 -8.00 -2.38
N LYS A 4 -15.17 -9.17 -2.90
CA LYS A 4 -14.38 -9.85 -3.93
C LYS A 4 -14.40 -9.08 -5.25
N ALA A 5 -15.56 -8.54 -5.62
CA ALA A 5 -15.71 -7.73 -6.84
C ALA A 5 -14.90 -6.43 -6.74
N VAL A 6 -14.93 -5.77 -5.57
CA VAL A 6 -14.16 -4.54 -5.33
C VAL A 6 -12.66 -4.83 -5.40
N SER A 7 -12.20 -5.90 -4.72
CA SER A 7 -10.78 -6.30 -4.76
C SER A 7 -10.30 -6.60 -6.17
N ALA A 8 -11.09 -7.35 -6.95
CA ALA A 8 -10.73 -7.69 -8.32
C ALA A 8 -10.65 -6.45 -9.21
N ALA A 9 -11.58 -5.52 -9.05
CA ALA A 9 -11.59 -4.28 -9.80
C ALA A 9 -10.40 -3.38 -9.44
N PHE A 10 -10.06 -3.31 -8.16
CA PHE A 10 -8.91 -2.54 -7.68
C PHE A 10 -7.60 -3.13 -8.21
N ASN A 11 -7.45 -4.45 -8.14
CA ASN A 11 -6.28 -5.14 -8.69
C ASN A 11 -6.15 -4.87 -10.20
N ALA A 12 -7.25 -4.90 -10.95
CA ALA A 12 -7.24 -4.62 -12.38
C ALA A 12 -6.82 -3.17 -12.67
N ALA A 13 -7.29 -2.21 -11.88
CA ALA A 13 -6.93 -0.80 -12.05
C ALA A 13 -5.43 -0.58 -11.83
N LEU A 14 -4.84 -1.21 -10.81
CA LEU A 14 -3.41 -1.13 -10.55
C LEU A 14 -2.59 -1.87 -11.60
N ALA A 15 -3.05 -3.03 -12.04
CA ALA A 15 -2.37 -3.82 -13.07
C ALA A 15 -2.27 -3.06 -14.40
N ALA A 16 -3.28 -2.26 -14.72
CA ALA A 16 -3.27 -1.41 -15.92
C ALA A 16 -2.10 -0.40 -15.91
N GLU A 17 -1.62 -0.03 -14.73
CA GLU A 17 -0.47 0.85 -14.55
C GLU A 17 0.82 0.07 -14.23
N GLY A 18 0.82 -1.23 -14.47
CA GLY A 18 1.99 -2.08 -14.19
C GLY A 18 2.22 -2.38 -12.72
N GLY A 19 1.23 -2.13 -11.87
CA GLY A 19 1.35 -2.30 -10.42
C GLY A 19 0.54 -3.46 -9.88
N SER A 20 0.51 -3.54 -8.56
CA SER A 20 -0.25 -4.51 -7.79
C SER A 20 -0.61 -3.89 -6.45
N VAL A 21 -1.53 -4.51 -5.71
CA VAL A 21 -1.89 -4.01 -4.37
C VAL A 21 -0.67 -3.96 -3.44
N PRO A 22 0.16 -5.02 -3.31
CA PRO A 22 1.34 -4.93 -2.46
C PRO A 22 2.30 -3.81 -2.87
N THR A 23 2.55 -3.66 -4.17
CA THR A 23 3.40 -2.58 -4.68
C THR A 23 2.83 -1.21 -4.31
N TRP A 24 1.53 -1.01 -4.52
CA TRP A 24 0.86 0.24 -4.16
C TRP A 24 0.99 0.55 -2.68
N LEU A 25 0.71 -0.43 -1.82
CA LEU A 25 0.78 -0.24 -0.36
C LEU A 25 2.20 0.15 0.08
N ILE A 26 3.21 -0.53 -0.45
CA ILE A 26 4.61 -0.27 -0.10
C ILE A 26 5.03 1.13 -0.58
N LEU A 27 4.81 1.43 -1.85
CA LEU A 27 5.22 2.74 -2.39
C LEU A 27 4.48 3.89 -1.71
N ASN A 28 3.20 3.70 -1.41
CA ASN A 28 2.40 4.73 -0.73
C ASN A 28 2.89 4.97 0.70
N ALA A 29 3.21 3.92 1.44
CA ALA A 29 3.77 4.05 2.78
C ALA A 29 5.12 4.79 2.75
N LEU A 30 5.99 4.42 1.82
CA LEU A 30 7.30 5.05 1.66
C LEU A 30 7.21 6.50 1.20
N ARG A 31 6.19 6.84 0.42
CA ARG A 31 5.98 8.21 -0.05
C ARG A 31 5.62 9.15 1.11
N HIS A 32 4.87 8.65 2.07
CA HIS A 32 4.50 9.42 3.25
C HIS A 32 5.62 9.49 4.27
N ASP A 33 6.42 8.43 4.37
CA ASP A 33 7.51 8.33 5.34
C ASP A 33 8.78 7.89 4.60
N ARG A 34 9.59 8.86 4.21
CA ARG A 34 10.75 8.67 3.30
C ARG A 34 11.74 7.61 3.75
N TRP A 35 11.90 7.46 5.05
CA TRP A 35 12.90 6.59 5.64
C TRP A 35 12.21 5.64 6.60
N THR A 36 11.80 4.51 6.11
CA THR A 36 11.13 3.52 6.97
C THR A 36 12.03 2.30 7.14
N ALA A 37 12.24 1.91 8.40
CA ALA A 37 12.89 0.63 8.67
C ALA A 37 12.02 -0.50 8.13
N GLN A 38 12.64 -1.49 7.51
CA GLN A 38 11.92 -2.60 6.90
C GLN A 38 10.99 -3.31 7.88
N LEU A 39 11.41 -3.47 9.13
CA LEU A 39 10.61 -4.11 10.16
C LEU A 39 9.36 -3.29 10.51
N ASP A 40 9.50 -1.97 10.61
CA ASP A 40 8.38 -1.07 10.88
C ASP A 40 7.39 -1.06 9.71
N LEU A 41 7.91 -1.10 8.49
CA LEU A 41 7.08 -1.17 7.29
C LEU A 41 6.23 -2.46 7.28
N ALA A 42 6.82 -3.59 7.64
CA ALA A 42 6.10 -4.85 7.75
C ALA A 42 4.95 -4.75 8.75
N ARG A 43 5.20 -4.16 9.91
CA ARG A 43 4.18 -3.96 10.94
C ARG A 43 3.06 -3.03 10.48
N GLU A 44 3.43 -1.91 9.89
CA GLU A 44 2.47 -0.91 9.40
C GLU A 44 1.55 -1.50 8.35
N LEU A 45 2.09 -2.28 7.43
CA LEU A 45 1.32 -2.87 6.34
C LEU A 45 0.65 -4.20 6.70
N GLY A 46 0.96 -4.76 7.87
CA GLY A 46 0.43 -6.06 8.28
C GLY A 46 0.92 -7.19 7.38
N ILE A 47 2.12 -7.08 6.85
CA ILE A 47 2.74 -8.09 5.97
C ILE A 47 3.83 -8.80 6.75
N GLU A 48 3.88 -10.13 6.66
CA GLU A 48 4.95 -10.90 7.29
C GLU A 48 6.31 -10.55 6.67
N SER A 49 7.36 -10.51 7.51
CA SER A 49 8.69 -10.09 7.09
C SER A 49 9.24 -10.82 5.87
N PRO A 50 9.14 -12.16 5.77
CA PRO A 50 9.63 -12.84 4.57
C PRO A 50 8.88 -12.45 3.29
N THR A 51 7.57 -12.22 3.38
CA THR A 51 6.75 -11.78 2.26
C THR A 51 7.13 -10.37 1.83
N LEU A 52 7.31 -9.46 2.80
CA LEU A 52 7.75 -8.09 2.52
C LEU A 52 9.13 -8.11 1.85
N THR A 53 10.06 -8.89 2.37
CA THR A 53 11.41 -9.01 1.81
C THR A 53 11.35 -9.39 0.32
N ARG A 54 10.50 -10.36 -0.02
CA ARG A 54 10.33 -10.79 -1.42
C ARG A 54 9.77 -9.67 -2.29
N HIS A 55 8.79 -8.91 -1.79
CA HIS A 55 8.26 -7.76 -2.52
C HIS A 55 9.33 -6.68 -2.70
N LEU A 56 10.11 -6.40 -1.65
CA LEU A 56 11.17 -5.41 -1.72
C LEU A 56 12.29 -5.83 -2.66
N ASP A 57 12.63 -7.12 -2.71
CA ASP A 57 13.60 -7.65 -3.66
C ASP A 57 13.16 -7.33 -5.10
N ASN A 58 11.89 -7.55 -5.39
CA ASN A 58 11.32 -7.29 -6.70
C ASN A 58 11.34 -5.79 -7.03
N LEU A 59 10.92 -4.95 -6.08
CA LEU A 59 10.91 -3.50 -6.26
C LEU A 59 12.31 -2.92 -6.44
N GLU A 60 13.28 -3.44 -5.70
CA GLU A 60 14.67 -3.02 -5.83
C GLU A 60 15.26 -3.43 -7.18
N GLU A 61 14.93 -4.63 -7.63
CA GLU A 61 15.34 -5.13 -8.95
C GLU A 61 14.81 -4.24 -10.07
N HIS A 62 13.60 -3.69 -9.92
CA HIS A 62 13.01 -2.77 -10.87
C HIS A 62 13.44 -1.31 -10.67
N GLY A 63 14.32 -1.06 -9.70
CA GLY A 63 14.85 0.28 -9.45
C GLY A 63 13.89 1.24 -8.77
N LEU A 64 12.81 0.73 -8.15
CA LEU A 64 11.79 1.57 -7.52
C LEU A 64 12.11 1.90 -6.07
N VAL A 65 12.87 1.06 -5.39
CA VAL A 65 13.33 1.28 -4.03
C VAL A 65 14.81 0.91 -3.92
N VAL A 66 15.46 1.45 -2.89
CA VAL A 66 16.79 1.01 -2.46
C VAL A 66 16.73 0.66 -0.99
N ARG A 67 17.48 -0.35 -0.59
CA ARG A 67 17.63 -0.73 0.81
C ARG A 67 19.02 -0.40 1.26
N ARG A 68 19.11 0.24 2.43
CA ARG A 68 20.38 0.63 3.01
C ARG A 68 20.45 0.17 4.46
N GLN A 69 21.60 -0.33 4.86
CA GLN A 69 21.83 -0.65 6.24
C GLN A 69 21.92 0.64 7.05
N SER A 70 21.28 0.67 8.23
CA SER A 70 21.33 1.83 9.11
C SER A 70 22.76 2.05 9.62
N GLU A 71 23.21 3.31 9.65
CA GLU A 71 24.53 3.69 10.20
C GLU A 71 24.58 3.49 11.72
N THR A 72 23.44 3.66 12.37
CA THR A 72 23.35 3.58 13.84
C THR A 72 23.02 2.20 14.36
N ASP A 73 22.40 1.35 13.55
CA ASP A 73 22.03 -0.01 13.91
C ASP A 73 22.24 -0.93 12.72
N ARG A 74 23.28 -1.76 12.79
CA ARG A 74 23.64 -2.69 11.70
C ARG A 74 22.57 -3.73 11.40
N ARG A 75 21.63 -3.96 12.33
CA ARG A 75 20.53 -4.91 12.16
C ARG A 75 19.34 -4.29 11.42
N ALA A 76 19.27 -2.97 11.41
CA ALA A 76 18.16 -2.27 10.79
C ALA A 76 18.45 -2.01 9.32
N VAL A 77 17.50 -2.35 8.48
CA VAL A 77 17.52 -2.05 7.04
C VAL A 77 16.51 -0.96 6.77
N ARG A 78 16.95 0.12 6.15
CA ARG A 78 16.09 1.21 5.73
C ARG A 78 15.71 1.06 4.27
N VAL A 79 14.47 1.39 3.97
CA VAL A 79 13.92 1.33 2.61
C VAL A 79 13.58 2.74 2.16
N GLU A 80 14.04 3.10 0.97
CA GLU A 80 13.79 4.43 0.39
C GLU A 80 13.21 4.30 -1.00
N LEU A 81 12.32 5.24 -1.34
CA LEU A 81 11.89 5.40 -2.73
C LEU A 81 13.01 6.03 -3.55
N THR A 82 13.19 5.51 -4.76
CA THR A 82 14.00 6.19 -5.78
C THR A 82 13.13 7.20 -6.52
N GLU A 83 13.75 7.99 -7.40
CA GLU A 83 12.99 8.87 -8.30
C GLU A 83 12.01 8.06 -9.16
N ALA A 84 12.46 6.94 -9.70
CA ALA A 84 11.59 6.02 -10.45
C ALA A 84 10.44 5.49 -9.59
N GLY A 85 10.70 5.23 -8.31
CA GLY A 85 9.66 4.81 -7.36
C GLY A 85 8.62 5.89 -7.11
N GLU A 86 9.06 7.15 -7.02
CA GLU A 86 8.12 8.28 -6.89
C GLU A 86 7.25 8.43 -8.13
N GLU A 87 7.82 8.27 -9.32
CA GLU A 87 7.06 8.30 -10.57
C GLU A 87 6.05 7.16 -10.64
N ALA A 88 6.46 5.95 -10.27
CA ALA A 88 5.57 4.79 -10.24
C ALA A 88 4.42 5.01 -9.24
N HIS A 89 4.71 5.59 -8.08
CA HIS A 89 3.68 5.94 -7.10
C HIS A 89 2.70 6.94 -7.69
N GLN A 90 3.18 7.97 -8.39
CA GLN A 90 2.33 8.99 -8.98
C GLN A 90 1.37 8.40 -10.02
N GLN A 91 1.86 7.50 -10.85
CA GLN A 91 1.03 6.81 -11.85
C GLN A 91 -0.06 5.96 -11.20
N MET A 92 0.32 5.20 -10.18
CA MET A 92 -0.64 4.39 -9.43
C MET A 92 -1.63 5.25 -8.66
N LEU A 93 -1.19 6.36 -8.09
CA LEU A 93 -2.07 7.29 -7.37
C LEU A 93 -3.17 7.83 -8.28
N THR A 94 -2.84 8.18 -9.51
CA THR A 94 -3.83 8.63 -10.50
C THR A 94 -4.88 7.54 -10.72
N ALA A 95 -4.46 6.29 -10.88
CA ALA A 95 -5.36 5.15 -11.05
C ALA A 95 -6.22 4.91 -9.80
N VAL A 96 -5.65 5.05 -8.60
CA VAL A 96 -6.36 4.88 -7.33
C VAL A 96 -7.42 5.96 -7.15
N ILE A 97 -7.09 7.21 -7.46
CA ILE A 97 -8.05 8.31 -7.37
C ILE A 97 -9.23 8.09 -8.33
N ALA A 98 -8.94 7.71 -9.58
CA ALA A 98 -9.97 7.42 -10.56
C ALA A 98 -10.85 6.23 -10.14
N PHE A 99 -10.22 5.20 -9.59
CA PHE A 99 -10.92 4.03 -9.06
C PHE A 99 -11.85 4.41 -7.90
N ASN A 100 -11.36 5.21 -6.95
CA ASN A 100 -12.16 5.64 -5.80
C ASN A 100 -13.37 6.46 -6.23
N ARG A 101 -13.23 7.32 -7.20
CA ARG A 101 -14.37 8.08 -7.75
C ARG A 101 -15.42 7.15 -8.32
N ARG A 102 -15.00 6.16 -9.07
CA ARG A 102 -15.90 5.17 -9.66
C ARG A 102 -16.55 4.30 -8.59
N LEU A 103 -15.78 3.87 -7.61
CA LEU A 103 -16.24 3.04 -6.50
C LEU A 103 -17.32 3.74 -5.68
N GLN A 104 -17.14 5.04 -5.43
CA GLN A 104 -18.00 5.83 -4.56
C GLN A 104 -19.12 6.57 -5.31
N ALA A 105 -19.22 6.37 -6.61
CA ALA A 105 -20.23 7.05 -7.42
C ALA A 105 -21.65 6.76 -6.89
N GLY A 106 -22.42 7.81 -6.67
CA GLY A 106 -23.78 7.68 -6.16
C GLY A 106 -23.91 7.46 -4.65
N ILE A 107 -22.77 7.47 -3.94
CA ILE A 107 -22.77 7.27 -2.48
C ILE A 107 -22.42 8.59 -1.80
N GLY A 108 -23.26 9.02 -0.85
CA GLY A 108 -23.06 10.27 -0.12
C GLY A 108 -21.99 10.15 0.96
N ARG A 109 -21.46 11.30 1.37
CA ARG A 109 -20.44 11.36 2.44
C ARG A 109 -20.92 10.76 3.76
N ASP A 110 -22.19 11.00 4.12
CA ASP A 110 -22.75 10.47 5.36
C ASP A 110 -22.86 8.95 5.30
N GLU A 111 -23.24 8.40 4.14
CA GLU A 111 -23.28 6.96 3.93
C GLU A 111 -21.90 6.34 4.08
N LEU A 112 -20.85 6.99 3.53
CA LEU A 112 -19.48 6.52 3.65
C LEU A 112 -18.99 6.55 5.10
N ARG A 113 -19.34 7.61 5.86
CA ARG A 113 -19.01 7.68 7.29
C ARG A 113 -19.68 6.59 8.09
N GLN A 114 -20.95 6.30 7.77
CA GLN A 114 -21.68 5.21 8.41
C GLN A 114 -21.05 3.87 8.13
N LEU A 115 -20.62 3.63 6.88
CA LEU A 115 -19.94 2.41 6.50
C LEU A 115 -18.63 2.24 7.27
N ASP A 116 -17.81 3.30 7.34
CA ASP A 116 -16.56 3.26 8.09
C ASP A 116 -16.80 2.93 9.56
N ALA A 117 -17.79 3.56 10.18
CA ALA A 117 -18.13 3.31 11.58
C ALA A 117 -18.57 1.87 11.82
N VAL A 118 -19.35 1.30 10.90
CA VAL A 118 -19.81 -0.08 11.00
C VAL A 118 -18.65 -1.05 10.82
N LEU A 119 -17.77 -0.80 9.86
CA LEU A 119 -16.59 -1.64 9.63
C LEU A 119 -15.66 -1.62 10.85
N ASP A 120 -15.46 -0.46 11.45
CA ASP A 120 -14.65 -0.34 12.68
C ASP A 120 -15.25 -1.16 13.83
N ARG A 121 -16.56 -1.10 13.99
CA ARG A 121 -17.25 -1.90 15.03
C ARG A 121 -17.13 -3.39 14.77
N LEU A 122 -17.23 -3.81 13.52
CA LEU A 122 -17.03 -5.21 13.16
C LEU A 122 -15.62 -5.67 13.52
N ALA A 123 -14.62 -4.86 13.20
CA ALA A 123 -13.23 -5.15 13.51
C ALA A 123 -13.01 -5.23 15.03
N GLU A 124 -13.55 -4.29 15.79
CA GLU A 124 -13.46 -4.27 17.26
C GLU A 124 -14.09 -5.51 17.88
N ASN A 125 -15.24 -5.92 17.34
CA ASN A 125 -15.98 -7.07 17.88
C ASN A 125 -15.20 -8.38 17.76
N VAL A 126 -14.40 -8.54 16.71
CA VAL A 126 -13.63 -9.77 16.48
C VAL A 126 -12.20 -9.70 17.02
N ALA A 127 -11.76 -8.54 17.46
CA ALA A 127 -10.41 -8.35 17.99
C ALA A 127 -10.22 -8.89 19.41
N ARG A 128 -11.27 -9.35 20.06
CA ARG A 128 -11.23 -9.88 21.44
C ARG A 128 -10.84 -11.33 21.48
#